data_0df360ed1e40b989d05eb70fe6231a29
#
_entry.id   0df360ed1e40b989d05eb70fe6231a29
#
_cell.length_a   1.000
_cell.length_b   1.000
_cell.length_c   1.000
_cell.angle_alpha   90.00
_cell.angle_beta   90.00
_cell.angle_gamma   90.00
#
_symmetry.space_group_name_H-M   'P 1'
#
loop_
_entity.id
_entity.type
_entity.pdbx_description
1 polymer ?
#
loop_
_entity_poly.entity_id
_entity_poly.type
_entity_poly.pdbx_seq_one_letter_code
_entity_poly.pdbx_strand_id
1 'polypeptide(L)'
;ALGSLRWLKTAGRFSLGAAASYRKNFDRYDWTRGTAMNRHNTDNVGAKLWADCDWAAGVTTVGGDYAFNHIYSTNLGDKLSVPEGHYTHAKARHTGNLWLRHAKRWRHFDAAASAGVSLTPYGTSALWSLSAGYAPAAGLRLEAGAWQSMRLPTFTDLYYTSPAQINNLDLTPEHAVTYRLGVDYLKRSWNLSAQAYYRSGRDIIDWVWREDMGSKWHSEQTSSLDTFGIELAGGYTVSEGFLRRVTLSYGYITTDRNADVIAKSAMDFMRHKAALAVEVHFLRRMSLALTG
;
A
#
# COMPACT_ATOMS: atom_id res chain seq x y z
N ALA A 1 -18.87 3.73 7.17
CA ALA A 1 -18.81 2.81 8.33
C ALA A 1 -17.61 1.87 8.17
N LEU A 2 -17.02 1.48 9.29
CA LEU A 2 -15.91 0.52 9.36
C LEU A 2 -16.13 -0.40 10.55
N GLY A 3 -16.04 -1.70 10.36
CA GLY A 3 -16.07 -2.71 11.41
C GLY A 3 -15.03 -3.80 11.15
N SER A 4 -14.42 -4.34 12.19
CA SER A 4 -13.52 -5.48 12.09
C SER A 4 -13.62 -6.38 13.30
N LEU A 5 -13.44 -7.68 13.07
CA LEU A 5 -13.39 -8.71 14.11
C LEU A 5 -12.14 -9.55 13.86
N ARG A 6 -11.43 -9.89 14.93
CA ARG A 6 -10.30 -10.81 14.89
C ARG A 6 -10.45 -11.83 16.02
N TRP A 7 -10.21 -13.08 15.66
CA TRP A 7 -10.17 -14.20 16.60
C TRP A 7 -8.82 -14.93 16.48
N LEU A 8 -8.26 -15.35 17.59
CA LEU A 8 -7.00 -16.11 17.66
C LEU A 8 -7.12 -17.16 18.76
N LYS A 9 -6.71 -18.39 18.45
CA LYS A 9 -6.62 -19.51 19.41
C LYS A 9 -5.28 -20.20 19.25
N THR A 10 -4.56 -20.35 20.35
CA THR A 10 -3.27 -21.07 20.41
C THR A 10 -3.44 -22.34 21.22
N ALA A 11 -2.90 -23.45 20.71
CA ALA A 11 -2.91 -24.76 21.34
C ALA A 11 -1.55 -25.44 21.09
N GLY A 12 -0.70 -25.46 22.12
CA GLY A 12 0.67 -25.95 22.01
C GLY A 12 1.46 -25.18 20.95
N ARG A 13 1.99 -25.88 19.96
CA ARG A 13 2.77 -25.31 18.85
C ARG A 13 1.93 -24.78 17.68
N PHE A 14 0.60 -24.90 17.76
CA PHE A 14 -0.29 -24.46 16.70
C PHE A 14 -1.08 -23.23 17.13
N SER A 15 -1.26 -22.29 16.21
CA SER A 15 -2.17 -21.17 16.36
C SER A 15 -3.09 -21.09 15.16
N LEU A 16 -4.36 -20.86 15.41
CA LEU A 16 -5.37 -20.62 14.37
C LEU A 16 -5.90 -19.21 14.52
N GLY A 17 -6.00 -18.50 13.41
CA GLY A 17 -6.55 -17.16 13.42
C GLY A 17 -7.57 -16.95 12.31
N ALA A 18 -8.55 -16.11 12.61
CA ALA A 18 -9.56 -15.65 11.68
C ALA A 18 -9.73 -14.12 11.83
N ALA A 19 -9.98 -13.45 10.74
CA ALA A 19 -10.35 -12.04 10.76
C ALA A 19 -11.43 -11.77 9.72
N ALA A 20 -12.32 -10.83 10.02
CA ALA A 20 -13.33 -10.33 9.09
C ALA A 20 -13.36 -8.80 9.19
N SER A 21 -13.64 -8.14 8.09
CA SER A 21 -13.76 -6.69 8.03
C SER A 21 -14.88 -6.28 7.08
N TYR A 22 -15.52 -5.18 7.40
CA TYR A 22 -16.50 -4.51 6.53
C TYR A 22 -16.24 -3.02 6.52
N ARG A 23 -16.22 -2.45 5.32
CA ARG A 23 -16.08 -1.01 5.13
C ARG A 23 -17.08 -0.53 4.09
N LYS A 24 -17.86 0.49 4.46
CA LYS A 24 -18.74 1.21 3.55
C LYS A 24 -18.26 2.63 3.38
N ASN A 25 -18.11 3.06 2.11
CA ASN A 25 -17.79 4.42 1.75
C ASN A 25 -18.91 5.00 0.90
N PHE A 26 -19.14 6.27 1.08
CA PHE A 26 -19.98 7.08 0.21
C PHE A 26 -19.12 8.24 -0.31
N ASP A 27 -19.11 8.42 -1.62
CA ASP A 27 -18.44 9.52 -2.30
C ASP A 27 -19.42 10.27 -3.18
N ARG A 28 -19.28 11.59 -3.19
CA ARG A 28 -20.05 12.50 -4.00
C ARG A 28 -19.12 13.56 -4.58
N TYR A 29 -19.08 13.65 -5.88
CA TYR A 29 -18.29 14.63 -6.60
C TYR A 29 -19.19 15.50 -7.48
N ASP A 30 -19.25 16.79 -7.20
CA ASP A 30 -19.96 17.81 -7.97
C ASP A 30 -18.90 18.62 -8.75
N TRP A 31 -18.91 18.55 -10.08
CA TRP A 31 -18.02 19.37 -10.92
C TRP A 31 -18.25 20.85 -10.69
N THR A 32 -19.51 21.27 -10.67
CA THR A 32 -19.95 22.62 -10.34
C THR A 32 -21.07 22.51 -9.33
N ARG A 33 -21.07 23.37 -8.31
CA ARG A 33 -22.08 23.35 -7.26
C ARG A 33 -23.51 23.39 -7.85
N GLY A 34 -24.30 22.36 -7.53
CA GLY A 34 -25.68 22.20 -7.99
C GLY A 34 -25.88 21.59 -9.37
N THR A 35 -24.80 21.13 -10.04
CA THR A 35 -24.87 20.42 -11.33
C THR A 35 -24.89 18.89 -11.17
N ALA A 36 -24.95 18.17 -12.29
CA ALA A 36 -24.88 16.72 -12.31
C ALA A 36 -23.59 16.22 -11.64
N MET A 37 -23.73 15.28 -10.77
CA MET A 37 -22.69 14.80 -9.88
C MET A 37 -22.48 13.31 -10.01
N ASN A 38 -21.25 12.89 -9.80
CA ASN A 38 -20.93 11.50 -9.61
C ASN A 38 -21.19 11.10 -8.14
N ARG A 39 -21.90 10.01 -7.97
CA ARG A 39 -22.15 9.41 -6.64
C ARG A 39 -21.72 7.96 -6.66
N HIS A 40 -20.97 7.57 -5.65
CA HIS A 40 -20.49 6.21 -5.49
C HIS A 40 -20.76 5.73 -4.07
N ASN A 41 -21.31 4.54 -3.96
CA ASN A 41 -21.50 3.82 -2.71
C ASN A 41 -20.77 2.51 -2.83
N THR A 42 -19.70 2.31 -2.02
CA THR A 42 -18.86 1.12 -2.09
C THR A 42 -18.93 0.33 -0.80
N ASP A 43 -19.15 -0.96 -0.94
CA ASP A 43 -19.08 -1.95 0.12
C ASP A 43 -17.84 -2.83 -0.09
N ASN A 44 -17.02 -2.96 0.95
CA ASN A 44 -15.83 -3.80 0.94
C ASN A 44 -15.92 -4.79 2.10
N VAL A 45 -15.92 -6.07 1.80
CA VAL A 45 -15.89 -7.16 2.77
C VAL A 45 -14.57 -7.89 2.64
N GLY A 46 -13.91 -8.17 3.76
CA GLY A 46 -12.69 -8.96 3.81
C GLY A 46 -12.84 -10.10 4.81
N ALA A 47 -12.32 -11.27 4.46
CA ALA A 47 -12.18 -12.40 5.36
C ALA A 47 -10.78 -13.01 5.21
N LYS A 48 -10.18 -13.42 6.33
CA LYS A 48 -8.84 -14.01 6.37
C LYS A 48 -8.83 -15.17 7.36
N LEU A 49 -8.22 -16.29 6.96
CA LEU A 49 -7.95 -17.45 7.81
C LEU A 49 -6.48 -17.80 7.70
N TRP A 50 -5.86 -18.21 8.83
CA TRP A 50 -4.47 -18.68 8.82
C TRP A 50 -4.22 -19.66 9.94
N ALA A 51 -3.22 -20.50 9.75
CA ALA A 51 -2.70 -21.42 10.73
C ALA A 51 -1.17 -21.28 10.82
N ASP A 52 -0.66 -21.18 12.04
CA ASP A 52 0.76 -21.15 12.34
C ASP A 52 1.16 -22.47 13.00
N CYS A 53 2.34 -22.99 12.64
CA CYS A 53 2.99 -24.09 13.32
C CYS A 53 4.40 -23.64 13.75
N ASP A 54 4.63 -23.61 15.06
CA ASP A 54 5.97 -23.34 15.64
C ASP A 54 6.69 -24.67 15.88
N TRP A 55 7.84 -24.84 15.25
CA TRP A 55 8.62 -26.06 15.30
C TRP A 55 10.13 -25.77 15.25
N ALA A 56 10.97 -26.80 15.40
CA ALA A 56 12.43 -26.63 15.53
C ALA A 56 13.07 -25.84 14.34
N ALA A 57 12.51 -25.95 13.13
CA ALA A 57 13.01 -25.20 11.97
C ALA A 57 12.51 -23.74 11.93
N GLY A 58 11.53 -23.33 12.71
CA GLY A 58 10.96 -21.98 12.74
C GLY A 58 9.44 -21.99 12.78
N VAL A 59 8.82 -20.90 12.38
CA VAL A 59 7.37 -20.74 12.29
C VAL A 59 6.94 -20.84 10.84
N THR A 60 6.09 -21.82 10.54
CA THR A 60 5.44 -21.94 9.22
C THR A 60 4.00 -21.50 9.34
N THR A 61 3.59 -20.58 8.48
CA THR A 61 2.22 -20.08 8.41
C THR A 61 1.64 -20.42 7.05
N VAL A 62 0.45 -20.98 7.02
CA VAL A 62 -0.38 -21.11 5.81
C VAL A 62 -1.66 -20.32 5.99
N GLY A 63 -2.11 -19.66 4.96
CA GLY A 63 -3.33 -18.88 5.07
C GLY A 63 -3.93 -18.53 3.71
N GLY A 64 -5.15 -18.01 3.79
CA GLY A 64 -5.86 -17.45 2.66
C GLY A 64 -6.69 -16.26 3.10
N ASP A 65 -6.91 -15.37 2.17
CA ASP A 65 -7.82 -14.24 2.33
C ASP A 65 -8.72 -14.09 1.10
N TYR A 66 -9.87 -13.54 1.36
CA TYR A 66 -10.89 -13.25 0.37
C TYR A 66 -11.33 -11.81 0.55
N ALA A 67 -11.52 -11.10 -0.56
CA ALA A 67 -12.12 -9.78 -0.55
C ALA A 67 -13.25 -9.70 -1.60
N PHE A 68 -14.33 -9.07 -1.17
CA PHE A 68 -15.45 -8.70 -2.01
C PHE A 68 -15.57 -7.18 -2.02
N ASN A 69 -15.54 -6.59 -3.23
CA ASN A 69 -15.74 -5.17 -3.45
C ASN A 69 -16.99 -5.01 -4.31
N HIS A 70 -17.90 -4.18 -3.88
CA HIS A 70 -19.10 -3.84 -4.62
C HIS A 70 -19.26 -2.32 -4.70
N ILE A 71 -19.63 -1.82 -5.89
CA ILE A 71 -19.91 -0.41 -6.10
C ILE A 71 -21.29 -0.25 -6.72
N TYR A 72 -22.12 0.62 -6.15
CA TYR A 72 -23.23 1.29 -6.80
C TYR A 72 -22.78 2.67 -7.23
N SER A 73 -23.05 3.05 -8.46
CA SER A 73 -22.52 4.28 -9.05
C SER A 73 -23.51 4.92 -10.03
N THR A 74 -23.32 6.23 -10.23
CA THR A 74 -23.99 6.93 -11.33
C THR A 74 -23.37 6.64 -12.69
N ASN A 75 -22.09 6.17 -12.75
CA ASN A 75 -21.36 6.02 -14.01
C ASN A 75 -20.22 4.98 -13.99
N LEU A 76 -20.02 4.22 -12.90
CA LEU A 76 -19.00 3.18 -12.83
C LEU A 76 -19.63 1.80 -12.69
N GLY A 77 -19.22 0.86 -13.54
CA GLY A 77 -19.71 -0.51 -13.59
C GLY A 77 -20.66 -0.76 -14.75
N ASP A 78 -21.34 -1.90 -14.70
CA ASP A 78 -22.35 -2.29 -15.68
C ASP A 78 -23.65 -1.55 -15.44
N LYS A 79 -24.37 -1.21 -16.51
CA LYS A 79 -25.65 -0.50 -16.41
C LYS A 79 -26.72 -1.40 -15.77
N LEU A 80 -27.38 -0.88 -14.75
CA LEU A 80 -28.50 -1.57 -14.10
C LEU A 80 -29.73 -1.59 -15.02
N SER A 81 -30.45 -2.71 -15.04
CA SER A 81 -31.74 -2.82 -15.73
C SER A 81 -32.81 -1.92 -15.09
N VAL A 82 -32.75 -1.78 -13.78
CA VAL A 82 -33.60 -0.88 -12.98
C VAL A 82 -32.69 -0.05 -12.10
N PRO A 83 -32.72 1.29 -12.21
CA PRO A 83 -31.92 2.16 -11.33
C PRO A 83 -32.30 2.00 -9.84
N GLU A 84 -31.32 2.05 -8.97
CA GLU A 84 -31.49 2.03 -7.52
C GLU A 84 -31.26 3.43 -6.94
N GLY A 85 -32.35 4.18 -6.74
CA GLY A 85 -32.30 5.57 -6.34
C GLY A 85 -31.55 6.43 -7.37
N HIS A 86 -30.39 6.94 -7.00
CA HIS A 86 -29.52 7.72 -7.89
C HIS A 86 -28.54 6.88 -8.72
N TYR A 87 -28.41 5.60 -8.40
CA TYR A 87 -27.41 4.74 -9.00
C TYR A 87 -27.98 4.06 -10.23
N THR A 88 -27.27 4.21 -11.34
CA THR A 88 -27.64 3.64 -12.65
C THR A 88 -26.69 2.51 -13.05
N HIS A 89 -25.61 2.31 -12.33
CA HIS A 89 -24.57 1.31 -12.59
C HIS A 89 -24.17 0.60 -11.30
N ALA A 90 -23.71 -0.64 -11.44
CA ALA A 90 -23.11 -1.39 -10.34
C ALA A 90 -22.04 -2.36 -10.86
N LYS A 91 -21.10 -2.70 -9.99
CA LYS A 91 -20.11 -3.76 -10.27
C LYS A 91 -19.67 -4.43 -8.97
N ALA A 92 -19.56 -5.76 -9.04
CA ALA A 92 -18.96 -6.57 -8.00
C ALA A 92 -17.61 -7.12 -8.46
N ARG A 93 -16.68 -7.29 -7.53
CA ARG A 93 -15.37 -7.91 -7.75
C ARG A 93 -15.00 -8.80 -6.57
N HIS A 94 -14.61 -10.03 -6.89
CA HIS A 94 -14.14 -11.03 -5.93
C HIS A 94 -12.65 -11.24 -6.13
N THR A 95 -11.89 -11.31 -5.05
CA THR A 95 -10.46 -11.65 -5.08
C THR A 95 -10.15 -12.64 -3.97
N GLY A 96 -9.26 -13.58 -4.23
CA GLY A 96 -8.81 -14.57 -3.26
C GLY A 96 -7.30 -14.72 -3.31
N ASN A 97 -6.66 -14.87 -2.15
CA ASN A 97 -5.25 -15.14 -2.04
C ASN A 97 -5.02 -16.40 -1.22
N LEU A 98 -4.08 -17.22 -1.64
CA LEU A 98 -3.54 -18.35 -0.86
C LEU A 98 -2.04 -18.14 -0.71
N TRP A 99 -1.51 -18.34 0.48
CA TRP A 99 -0.11 -18.08 0.74
C TRP A 99 0.48 -19.00 1.80
N LEU A 100 1.77 -19.24 1.69
CA LEU A 100 2.64 -19.93 2.64
C LEU A 100 3.78 -18.99 3.03
N ARG A 101 4.10 -18.96 4.30
CA ARG A 101 5.24 -18.21 4.85
C ARG A 101 6.03 -19.10 5.79
N HIS A 102 7.36 -19.06 5.70
CA HIS A 102 8.24 -19.64 6.70
C HIS A 102 9.18 -18.57 7.25
N ALA A 103 9.36 -18.55 8.57
CA ALA A 103 10.24 -17.60 9.25
C ALA A 103 11.09 -18.33 10.30
N LYS A 104 12.35 -17.99 10.36
CA LYS A 104 13.29 -18.51 11.36
C LYS A 104 14.06 -17.36 11.99
N ARG A 105 14.23 -17.44 13.32
CA ARG A 105 15.13 -16.55 14.06
C ARG A 105 16.24 -17.36 14.69
N TRP A 106 17.45 -16.84 14.53
CA TRP A 106 18.66 -17.27 15.22
C TRP A 106 19.11 -16.15 16.16
N ARG A 107 20.20 -16.39 16.89
CA ARG A 107 20.67 -15.41 17.89
C ARG A 107 20.84 -13.98 17.34
N HIS A 108 21.45 -13.84 16.16
CA HIS A 108 21.75 -12.56 15.53
C HIS A 108 21.10 -12.37 14.17
N PHE A 109 20.48 -13.41 13.63
CA PHE A 109 19.85 -13.43 12.33
C PHE A 109 18.36 -13.77 12.43
N ASP A 110 17.60 -13.22 11.55
CA ASP A 110 16.28 -13.70 11.22
C ASP A 110 16.08 -13.67 9.70
N ALA A 111 15.31 -14.60 9.20
CA ALA A 111 14.94 -14.65 7.79
C ALA A 111 13.50 -15.11 7.66
N ALA A 112 12.82 -14.64 6.63
CA ALA A 112 11.51 -15.13 6.26
C ALA A 112 11.37 -15.16 4.74
N ALA A 113 10.66 -16.17 4.26
CA ALA A 113 10.25 -16.30 2.86
C ALA A 113 8.75 -16.55 2.80
N SER A 114 8.07 -15.99 1.81
CA SER A 114 6.69 -16.33 1.50
C SER A 114 6.48 -16.49 0.00
N ALA A 115 5.53 -17.36 -0.34
CA ALA A 115 5.04 -17.53 -1.69
C ALA A 115 3.51 -17.67 -1.63
N GLY A 116 2.84 -17.20 -2.66
CA GLY A 116 1.39 -17.26 -2.72
C GLY A 116 0.87 -17.03 -4.14
N VAL A 117 -0.42 -17.19 -4.28
CA VAL A 117 -1.15 -16.95 -5.51
C VAL A 117 -2.33 -16.03 -5.23
N SER A 118 -2.51 -15.05 -6.09
CA SER A 118 -3.67 -14.16 -6.10
C SER A 118 -4.57 -14.51 -7.28
N LEU A 119 -5.83 -14.78 -6.97
CA LEU A 119 -6.89 -15.11 -7.91
C LEU A 119 -7.81 -13.91 -8.05
N THR A 120 -7.92 -13.35 -9.25
CA THR A 120 -8.71 -12.15 -9.53
C THR A 120 -9.53 -12.33 -10.81
N PRO A 121 -10.58 -11.52 -11.05
CA PRO A 121 -11.29 -11.53 -12.32
C PRO A 121 -10.40 -11.16 -13.53
N TYR A 122 -9.24 -10.56 -13.28
CA TYR A 122 -8.31 -10.10 -14.32
C TYR A 122 -7.13 -11.04 -14.53
N GLY A 123 -7.14 -12.21 -13.91
CA GLY A 123 -6.11 -13.23 -14.02
C GLY A 123 -5.53 -13.68 -12.68
N THR A 124 -4.60 -14.60 -12.77
CA THR A 124 -3.89 -15.21 -11.63
C THR A 124 -2.46 -14.67 -11.59
N SER A 125 -2.00 -14.26 -10.41
CA SER A 125 -0.64 -13.75 -10.20
C SER A 125 0.06 -14.52 -9.09
N ALA A 126 1.31 -14.93 -9.33
CA ALA A 126 2.19 -15.42 -8.28
C ALA A 126 2.77 -14.23 -7.50
N LEU A 127 2.79 -14.32 -6.18
CA LEU A 127 3.35 -13.32 -5.29
C LEU A 127 4.38 -13.98 -4.38
N TRP A 128 5.45 -13.27 -4.08
CA TRP A 128 6.50 -13.78 -3.20
C TRP A 128 7.13 -12.66 -2.38
N SER A 129 7.75 -13.02 -1.25
CA SER A 129 8.60 -12.12 -0.48
C SER A 129 9.76 -12.86 0.16
N LEU A 130 10.90 -12.18 0.28
CA LEU A 130 12.08 -12.60 1.01
C LEU A 130 12.49 -11.46 1.94
N SER A 131 12.88 -11.78 3.17
CA SER A 131 13.45 -10.81 4.09
C SER A 131 14.50 -11.45 4.97
N ALA A 132 15.51 -10.66 5.34
CA ALA A 132 16.56 -11.04 6.26
C ALA A 132 16.89 -9.87 7.18
N GLY A 133 17.20 -10.18 8.44
CA GLY A 133 17.66 -9.24 9.43
C GLY A 133 18.91 -9.74 10.11
N TYR A 134 19.83 -8.83 10.41
CA TYR A 134 21.07 -9.12 11.12
C TYR A 134 21.32 -8.08 12.22
N ALA A 135 21.46 -8.53 13.46
CA ALA A 135 21.76 -7.71 14.62
C ALA A 135 23.19 -7.96 15.10
N PRO A 136 24.23 -7.31 14.51
CA PRO A 136 25.65 -7.53 14.85
C PRO A 136 26.01 -7.08 16.27
N ALA A 137 25.31 -6.09 16.78
CA ALA A 137 25.54 -5.53 18.11
C ALA A 137 24.23 -5.05 18.73
N ALA A 138 24.24 -4.84 20.05
CA ALA A 138 23.09 -4.31 20.77
C ALA A 138 22.68 -2.93 20.22
N GLY A 139 21.44 -2.82 19.80
CA GLY A 139 20.86 -1.60 19.23
C GLY A 139 21.16 -1.38 17.75
N LEU A 140 21.95 -2.20 17.08
CA LEU A 140 22.21 -2.10 15.64
C LEU A 140 21.52 -3.26 14.90
N ARG A 141 20.69 -2.95 13.91
CA ARG A 141 20.02 -3.90 13.05
C ARG A 141 20.19 -3.53 11.58
N LEU A 142 20.56 -4.49 10.77
CA LEU A 142 20.60 -4.41 9.32
C LEU A 142 19.44 -5.22 8.76
N GLU A 143 18.77 -4.71 7.74
CA GLU A 143 17.66 -5.38 7.09
C GLU A 143 17.81 -5.39 5.58
N ALA A 144 17.42 -6.49 4.96
CA ALA A 144 17.29 -6.62 3.51
C ALA A 144 15.97 -7.30 3.18
N GLY A 145 15.33 -6.86 2.12
CA GLY A 145 14.07 -7.46 1.66
C GLY A 145 13.87 -7.30 0.17
N ALA A 146 13.15 -8.27 -0.40
CA ALA A 146 12.67 -8.21 -1.77
C ALA A 146 11.27 -8.83 -1.81
N TRP A 147 10.33 -8.19 -2.52
CA TRP A 147 8.97 -8.71 -2.65
C TRP A 147 8.31 -8.26 -3.93
N GLN A 148 7.42 -9.09 -4.42
CA GLN A 148 6.52 -8.76 -5.51
C GLN A 148 5.18 -8.27 -4.94
N SER A 149 4.65 -7.22 -5.53
CA SER A 149 3.34 -6.65 -5.25
C SER A 149 2.51 -6.55 -6.51
N MET A 150 1.19 -6.47 -6.35
CA MET A 150 0.22 -6.34 -7.42
C MET A 150 -0.79 -5.25 -7.05
N ARG A 151 -1.26 -4.47 -8.05
CA ARG A 151 -2.38 -3.54 -7.93
C ARG A 151 -3.44 -3.87 -8.98
N LEU A 152 -4.67 -4.02 -8.56
CA LEU A 152 -5.80 -4.21 -9.47
C LEU A 152 -6.20 -2.88 -10.11
N PRO A 153 -6.70 -2.89 -11.36
CA PRO A 153 -7.36 -1.74 -11.94
C PRO A 153 -8.49 -1.25 -11.02
N THR A 154 -8.64 0.05 -10.88
CA THR A 154 -9.77 0.62 -10.13
C THR A 154 -11.04 0.58 -10.97
N PHE A 155 -12.20 0.69 -10.34
CA PHE A 155 -13.46 0.83 -11.10
C PHE A 155 -13.46 2.08 -11.98
N THR A 156 -12.73 3.13 -11.57
CA THR A 156 -12.56 4.35 -12.39
C THR A 156 -11.74 4.06 -13.64
N ASP A 157 -10.61 3.35 -13.52
CA ASP A 157 -9.78 3.00 -14.68
C ASP A 157 -10.56 2.16 -15.71
N LEU A 158 -11.40 1.24 -15.21
CA LEU A 158 -12.16 0.30 -16.04
C LEU A 158 -13.45 0.88 -16.65
N TYR A 159 -14.13 1.79 -15.97
CA TYR A 159 -15.51 2.14 -16.34
C TYR A 159 -15.76 3.63 -16.56
N TYR A 160 -14.85 4.52 -16.11
CA TYR A 160 -15.11 5.94 -16.18
C TYR A 160 -14.98 6.48 -17.60
N THR A 161 -16.06 7.06 -18.10
CA THR A 161 -16.10 7.76 -19.40
C THR A 161 -16.69 9.15 -19.20
N SER A 162 -16.11 10.15 -19.85
CA SER A 162 -16.55 11.53 -19.83
C SER A 162 -16.26 12.19 -21.21
N PRO A 163 -16.70 13.43 -21.45
CA PRO A 163 -16.29 14.14 -22.66
C PRO A 163 -14.77 14.22 -22.87
N ALA A 164 -13.98 14.16 -21.77
CA ALA A 164 -12.52 14.27 -21.79
C ALA A 164 -11.78 12.97 -21.49
N GLN A 165 -12.46 11.85 -21.22
CA GLN A 165 -11.83 10.60 -20.76
C GLN A 165 -12.54 9.37 -21.36
N ILE A 166 -11.74 8.37 -21.71
CA ILE A 166 -12.20 7.06 -22.19
C ILE A 166 -11.58 5.97 -21.33
N ASN A 167 -12.43 5.13 -20.76
CA ASN A 167 -12.05 3.96 -19.97
C ASN A 167 -11.45 2.83 -20.83
N ASN A 168 -10.88 1.81 -20.15
CA ASN A 168 -10.42 0.59 -20.78
C ASN A 168 -10.82 -0.62 -19.93
N LEU A 169 -11.61 -1.54 -20.51
CA LEU A 169 -12.08 -2.75 -19.84
C LEU A 169 -11.05 -3.90 -19.88
N ASP A 170 -10.03 -3.79 -20.74
CA ASP A 170 -9.04 -4.85 -20.96
C ASP A 170 -7.81 -4.72 -20.07
N LEU A 171 -7.86 -3.82 -19.07
CA LEU A 171 -6.76 -3.62 -18.13
C LEU A 171 -6.54 -4.87 -17.27
N THR A 172 -5.28 -5.24 -17.12
CA THR A 172 -4.81 -6.31 -16.24
C THR A 172 -4.14 -5.74 -14.97
N PRO A 173 -3.83 -6.55 -13.96
CA PRO A 173 -3.15 -6.05 -12.77
C PRO A 173 -1.74 -5.52 -13.08
N GLU A 174 -1.37 -4.42 -12.43
CA GLU A 174 0.02 -3.96 -12.36
C GLU A 174 0.85 -4.87 -11.47
N HIS A 175 2.11 -5.02 -11.79
CA HIS A 175 3.07 -5.77 -10.99
C HIS A 175 4.29 -4.91 -10.66
N ALA A 176 4.83 -5.09 -9.48
CA ALA A 176 6.09 -4.46 -9.12
C ALA A 176 6.94 -5.36 -8.24
N VAL A 177 8.24 -5.33 -8.44
CA VAL A 177 9.23 -5.92 -7.54
C VAL A 177 9.94 -4.79 -6.81
N THR A 178 9.99 -4.90 -5.49
CA THR A 178 10.68 -3.92 -4.64
C THR A 178 11.83 -4.59 -3.93
N TYR A 179 12.99 -3.96 -3.94
CA TYR A 179 14.17 -4.31 -3.15
C TYR A 179 14.38 -3.23 -2.10
N ARG A 180 14.69 -3.61 -0.88
CA ARG A 180 14.96 -2.68 0.23
C ARG A 180 16.17 -3.13 1.02
N LEU A 181 16.99 -2.14 1.39
CA LEU A 181 18.05 -2.27 2.38
C LEU A 181 17.82 -1.23 3.47
N GLY A 182 18.03 -1.61 4.72
CA GLY A 182 17.81 -0.73 5.85
C GLY A 182 18.84 -0.96 6.96
N VAL A 183 19.06 0.08 7.75
CA VAL A 183 19.82 0.04 8.98
C VAL A 183 19.08 0.84 10.06
N ASP A 184 18.91 0.22 11.22
CA ASP A 184 18.35 0.83 12.42
C ASP A 184 19.39 0.82 13.53
N TYR A 185 19.52 1.95 14.21
CA TYR A 185 20.34 2.09 15.40
C TYR A 185 19.54 2.71 16.54
N LEU A 186 19.37 1.92 17.61
CA LEU A 186 18.65 2.34 18.81
C LEU A 186 19.55 2.13 20.03
N LYS A 187 20.03 3.20 20.62
CA LYS A 187 20.85 3.12 21.82
C LYS A 187 20.66 4.36 22.70
N ARG A 188 20.25 4.12 23.96
CA ARG A 188 20.02 5.19 24.94
C ARG A 188 19.10 6.30 24.36
N SER A 189 19.70 7.46 24.11
CA SER A 189 19.00 8.66 23.64
C SER A 189 18.82 8.71 22.10
N TRP A 190 19.50 7.86 21.35
CA TRP A 190 19.51 7.89 19.90
C TRP A 190 18.58 6.84 19.27
N ASN A 191 17.81 7.27 18.31
CA ASN A 191 17.05 6.43 17.40
C ASN A 191 17.35 6.91 15.99
N LEU A 192 18.10 6.12 15.22
CA LEU A 192 18.49 6.45 13.85
C LEU A 192 18.03 5.33 12.93
N SER A 193 17.47 5.70 11.80
CA SER A 193 17.14 4.77 10.73
C SER A 193 17.54 5.32 9.38
N ALA A 194 18.01 4.46 8.50
CA ALA A 194 18.25 4.77 7.10
C ALA A 194 17.80 3.60 6.25
N GLN A 195 17.07 3.87 5.19
CA GLN A 195 16.68 2.86 4.23
C GLN A 195 16.79 3.38 2.80
N ALA A 196 17.15 2.48 1.90
CA ALA A 196 17.10 2.69 0.47
C ALA A 196 16.22 1.62 -0.17
N TYR A 197 15.46 1.98 -1.19
CA TYR A 197 14.65 1.03 -1.94
C TYR A 197 14.70 1.33 -3.44
N TYR A 198 14.55 0.27 -4.21
CA TYR A 198 14.35 0.31 -5.64
C TYR A 198 13.10 -0.52 -5.98
N ARG A 199 12.16 0.08 -6.69
CA ARG A 199 10.93 -0.56 -7.13
C ARG A 199 10.85 -0.51 -8.65
N SER A 200 10.79 -1.67 -9.29
CA SER A 200 10.55 -1.83 -10.72
C SER A 200 9.09 -2.24 -10.94
N GLY A 201 8.32 -1.35 -11.54
CA GLY A 201 6.91 -1.55 -11.85
C GLY A 201 6.71 -1.85 -13.33
N ARG A 202 5.76 -2.73 -13.65
CA ARG A 202 5.36 -3.11 -15.00
C ARG A 202 3.84 -3.03 -15.13
N ASP A 203 3.36 -2.86 -16.36
CA ASP A 203 1.94 -2.78 -16.68
C ASP A 203 1.22 -1.68 -15.88
N ILE A 204 1.89 -0.54 -15.68
CA ILE A 204 1.39 0.57 -14.89
C ILE A 204 0.18 1.20 -15.59
N ILE A 205 -0.93 1.30 -14.86
CA ILE A 205 -2.18 1.88 -15.34
C ILE A 205 -2.16 3.38 -15.09
N ASP A 206 -2.37 4.17 -16.14
CA ASP A 206 -2.49 5.61 -16.05
C ASP A 206 -3.46 6.14 -17.12
N TRP A 207 -3.92 7.37 -16.93
CA TRP A 207 -4.62 8.14 -17.93
C TRP A 207 -3.60 8.85 -18.80
N VAL A 208 -3.51 8.45 -20.06
CA VAL A 208 -2.52 8.97 -21.02
C VAL A 208 -3.18 9.75 -22.14
N TRP A 209 -2.43 10.67 -22.69
CA TRP A 209 -2.80 11.41 -23.87
C TRP A 209 -1.67 11.37 -24.88
N ARG A 210 -2.03 11.18 -26.17
CA ARG A 210 -1.15 11.27 -27.33
C ARG A 210 -1.89 12.01 -28.45
N GLU A 211 -1.15 12.63 -29.35
CA GLU A 211 -1.74 13.41 -30.46
C GLU A 211 -2.68 12.58 -31.35
N ASP A 212 -2.39 11.30 -31.56
CA ASP A 212 -3.20 10.37 -32.34
C ASP A 212 -4.52 9.95 -31.66
N MET A 213 -4.68 10.24 -30.39
CA MET A 213 -5.88 9.92 -29.59
C MET A 213 -6.93 11.03 -29.56
N GLY A 214 -6.71 12.13 -30.31
CA GLY A 214 -7.58 13.30 -30.25
C GLY A 214 -7.48 14.07 -28.94
N SER A 215 -8.60 14.61 -28.45
CA SER A 215 -8.60 15.50 -27.28
C SER A 215 -8.87 14.77 -25.95
N LYS A 216 -8.93 13.43 -25.94
CA LYS A 216 -9.33 12.68 -24.76
C LYS A 216 -8.16 11.94 -24.10
N TRP A 217 -8.26 11.80 -22.81
CA TRP A 217 -7.39 10.94 -22.01
C TRP A 217 -7.90 9.49 -22.07
N HIS A 218 -7.01 8.53 -22.28
CA HIS A 218 -7.33 7.12 -22.32
C HIS A 218 -6.74 6.41 -21.10
N SER A 219 -7.51 5.55 -20.46
CA SER A 219 -6.97 4.65 -19.43
C SER A 219 -6.20 3.54 -20.12
N GLU A 220 -4.88 3.49 -19.93
CA GLU A 220 -4.00 2.51 -20.58
C GLU A 220 -3.01 1.89 -19.60
N GLN A 221 -2.57 0.69 -19.93
CA GLN A 221 -1.39 0.09 -19.34
C GLN A 221 -0.16 0.57 -20.10
N THR A 222 0.52 1.51 -19.51
CA THR A 222 1.79 1.99 -20.04
C THR A 222 2.92 1.14 -19.49
N SER A 223 4.03 1.10 -20.19
CA SER A 223 5.28 0.39 -19.98
C SER A 223 5.74 0.18 -18.52
N SER A 224 6.91 0.63 -18.17
CA SER A 224 7.53 0.41 -16.87
C SER A 224 7.68 1.73 -16.11
N LEU A 225 7.70 1.61 -14.80
CA LEU A 225 7.98 2.71 -13.89
C LEU A 225 8.98 2.23 -12.85
N ASP A 226 10.19 2.72 -12.95
CA ASP A 226 11.23 2.47 -11.96
C ASP A 226 11.28 3.61 -10.94
N THR A 227 11.36 3.26 -9.69
CA THR A 227 11.41 4.22 -8.58
C THR A 227 12.58 3.88 -7.67
N PHE A 228 13.42 4.86 -7.38
CA PHE A 228 14.46 4.79 -6.37
C PHE A 228 14.16 5.78 -5.25
N GLY A 229 14.32 5.36 -4.00
CA GLY A 229 14.14 6.24 -2.86
C GLY A 229 15.12 5.96 -1.74
N ILE A 230 15.40 7.01 -0.96
CA ILE A 230 16.17 6.98 0.29
C ILE A 230 15.34 7.66 1.36
N GLU A 231 15.26 7.05 2.53
CA GLU A 231 14.62 7.63 3.70
C GLU A 231 15.58 7.58 4.87
N LEU A 232 15.74 8.72 5.54
CA LEU A 232 16.54 8.87 6.73
C LEU A 232 15.65 9.42 7.85
N ALA A 233 15.76 8.85 9.03
CA ALA A 233 15.13 9.40 10.21
C ALA A 233 16.10 9.36 11.39
N GLY A 234 16.12 10.43 12.18
CA GLY A 234 16.95 10.54 13.36
C GLY A 234 16.17 11.17 14.51
N GLY A 235 16.27 10.58 15.69
CA GLY A 235 15.70 11.09 16.91
C GLY A 235 16.73 11.12 18.02
N TYR A 236 16.78 12.21 18.75
CA TYR A 236 17.55 12.35 19.99
C TYR A 236 16.62 12.75 21.13
N THR A 237 16.63 11.96 22.19
CA THR A 237 15.81 12.21 23.38
C THR A 237 16.72 12.54 24.56
N VAL A 238 16.42 13.64 25.21
CA VAL A 238 17.15 14.11 26.41
C VAL A 238 16.33 13.76 27.64
N SER A 239 16.95 13.15 28.63
CA SER A 239 16.27 12.74 29.86
C SER A 239 15.91 13.92 30.76
N GLU A 240 16.75 14.96 30.77
CA GLU A 240 16.61 16.13 31.66
C GLU A 240 16.89 17.43 30.89
N GLY A 241 16.30 18.54 31.33
CA GLY A 241 16.52 19.87 30.78
C GLY A 241 15.35 20.41 29.95
N PHE A 242 15.56 21.55 29.34
CA PHE A 242 14.57 22.26 28.50
C PHE A 242 14.24 21.53 27.20
N LEU A 243 15.25 21.03 26.50
CA LEU A 243 15.09 20.26 25.29
C LEU A 243 14.76 18.79 25.63
N ARG A 244 13.66 18.25 25.09
CA ARG A 244 13.23 16.86 25.36
C ARG A 244 13.49 15.94 24.21
N ARG A 245 13.15 16.37 23.00
CA ARG A 245 13.32 15.57 21.80
C ARG A 245 13.60 16.43 20.58
N VAL A 246 14.49 15.96 19.74
CA VAL A 246 14.67 16.45 18.38
C VAL A 246 14.48 15.28 17.45
N THR A 247 13.66 15.45 16.42
CA THR A 247 13.47 14.45 15.36
C THR A 247 13.69 15.11 14.02
N LEU A 248 14.54 14.52 13.20
CA LEU A 248 14.79 14.91 11.82
C LEU A 248 14.38 13.76 10.92
N SER A 249 13.64 14.04 9.86
CA SER A 249 13.40 13.09 8.78
C SER A 249 13.75 13.71 7.43
N TYR A 250 14.26 12.88 6.53
CA TYR A 250 14.57 13.28 5.17
C TYR A 250 14.21 12.14 4.22
N GLY A 251 13.52 12.46 3.14
CA GLY A 251 13.19 11.56 2.06
C GLY A 251 13.66 12.10 0.72
N TYR A 252 14.24 11.22 -0.07
CA TYR A 252 14.53 11.45 -1.48
C TYR A 252 13.84 10.38 -2.30
N ILE A 253 13.21 10.79 -3.39
CA ILE A 253 12.57 9.87 -4.35
C ILE A 253 12.81 10.37 -5.77
N THR A 254 13.11 9.45 -6.67
CA THR A 254 13.16 9.71 -8.11
C THR A 254 12.51 8.56 -8.85
N THR A 255 11.91 8.88 -9.99
CA THR A 255 11.26 7.90 -10.86
C THR A 255 11.79 8.05 -12.28
N ASP A 256 11.89 6.93 -12.96
CA ASP A 256 12.15 6.84 -14.38
C ASP A 256 10.98 6.09 -15.03
N ARG A 257 10.38 6.71 -16.04
CA ARG A 257 9.27 6.15 -16.78
C ARG A 257 9.70 5.95 -18.23
N ASN A 258 9.63 4.72 -18.65
CA ASN A 258 9.88 4.39 -20.06
C ASN A 258 8.56 4.46 -20.87
N ALA A 259 8.12 5.69 -21.22
CA ALA A 259 6.98 5.91 -22.10
C ALA A 259 7.00 7.32 -22.72
N ASP A 260 6.84 7.38 -24.03
CA ASP A 260 6.68 8.62 -24.81
C ASP A 260 5.20 9.06 -24.81
N VAL A 261 4.62 9.23 -23.62
CA VAL A 261 3.23 9.65 -23.46
C VAL A 261 3.10 10.74 -22.39
N ILE A 262 2.13 11.62 -22.58
CA ILE A 262 1.73 12.54 -21.53
C ILE A 262 0.79 11.78 -20.61
N ALA A 263 1.18 11.61 -19.34
CA ALA A 263 0.39 10.92 -18.34
C ALA A 263 -0.27 11.92 -17.39
N LYS A 264 -1.53 11.65 -17.03
CA LYS A 264 -2.30 12.51 -16.12
C LYS A 264 -1.74 12.48 -14.71
N SER A 265 -1.28 11.32 -14.26
CA SER A 265 -0.48 11.19 -13.04
C SER A 265 0.94 11.65 -13.33
N ALA A 266 1.07 12.91 -13.79
CA ALA A 266 2.37 13.54 -13.91
C ALA A 266 3.09 13.34 -12.60
N MET A 267 4.27 12.72 -12.66
CA MET A 267 5.08 12.42 -11.47
C MET A 267 5.72 13.71 -10.92
N ASP A 268 4.87 14.72 -10.76
CA ASP A 268 5.23 16.01 -10.18
C ASP A 268 5.10 15.89 -8.65
N PHE A 269 6.10 15.29 -8.05
CA PHE A 269 6.22 15.17 -6.61
C PHE A 269 7.52 15.82 -6.14
N MET A 270 7.53 16.26 -4.90
CA MET A 270 8.75 16.77 -4.28
C MET A 270 9.79 15.66 -4.19
N ARG A 271 10.87 15.78 -4.94
CA ARG A 271 11.98 14.81 -4.90
C ARG A 271 12.69 14.78 -3.56
N HIS A 272 12.71 15.90 -2.87
CA HIS A 272 13.32 16.04 -1.55
C HIS A 272 12.29 16.53 -0.55
N LYS A 273 12.17 15.84 0.55
CA LYS A 273 11.31 16.23 1.67
C LYS A 273 12.10 16.13 2.96
N ALA A 274 12.16 17.23 3.71
CA ALA A 274 12.75 17.24 5.05
C ALA A 274 11.70 17.72 6.04
N ALA A 275 11.72 17.17 7.26
CA ALA A 275 10.92 17.64 8.37
C ALA A 275 11.73 17.61 9.65
N LEU A 276 11.62 18.67 10.44
CA LEU A 276 12.23 18.81 11.75
C LEU A 276 11.12 18.97 12.80
N ALA A 277 11.19 18.17 13.86
CA ALA A 277 10.35 18.36 15.02
C ALA A 277 11.21 18.56 16.28
N VAL A 278 10.86 19.55 17.07
CA VAL A 278 11.54 19.87 18.32
C VAL A 278 10.51 19.95 19.44
N GLU A 279 10.73 19.18 20.49
CA GLU A 279 9.90 19.18 21.69
C GLU A 279 10.72 19.79 22.85
N VAL A 280 10.17 20.83 23.46
CA VAL A 280 10.76 21.50 24.61
C VAL A 280 9.80 21.46 25.79
N HIS A 281 10.34 21.32 26.99
CA HIS A 281 9.63 21.46 28.24
C HIS A 281 10.02 22.78 28.91
N PHE A 282 9.02 23.60 29.16
CA PHE A 282 9.18 24.81 29.97
C PHE A 282 8.16 24.75 31.10
N LEU A 283 8.59 24.98 32.30
CA LEU A 283 7.82 24.73 33.50
C LEU A 283 7.50 23.23 33.73
N ARG A 284 7.34 22.80 34.96
CA ARG A 284 7.22 21.36 35.34
C ARG A 284 6.06 20.59 34.68
N ARG A 285 5.12 21.26 33.99
CA ARG A 285 3.90 20.67 33.45
C ARG A 285 3.55 21.14 32.02
N MET A 286 4.44 21.89 31.37
CA MET A 286 4.15 22.42 30.03
C MET A 286 5.19 21.94 29.03
N SER A 287 4.71 21.48 27.86
CA SER A 287 5.53 21.14 26.71
C SER A 287 5.04 21.87 25.48
N LEU A 288 5.97 22.21 24.59
CA LEU A 288 5.71 22.78 23.28
C LEU A 288 6.38 21.89 22.24
N ALA A 289 5.64 21.45 21.23
CA ALA A 289 6.14 20.76 20.07
C ALA A 289 6.04 21.68 18.85
N LEU A 290 7.14 21.87 18.16
CA LEU A 290 7.24 22.62 16.90
C LEU A 290 7.62 21.66 15.79
N THR A 291 6.91 21.73 14.67
CA THR A 291 7.17 20.92 13.46
C THR A 291 7.24 21.84 12.24
N GLY A 292 8.25 21.62 11.40
CA GLY A 292 8.42 22.36 10.15
C GLY A 292 9.05 21.49 9.08
#